data_31ed693508c0de10d868e449c2ed80fa
#
_entry.id   31ed693508c0de10d868e449c2ed80fa
#
_cell.length_a   1.000
_cell.length_b   1.000
_cell.length_c   1.000
_cell.angle_alpha   90.00
_cell.angle_beta   90.00
_cell.angle_gamma   90.00
#
_symmetry.space_group_name_H-M   'P 1'
#
loop_
_entity.id
_entity.type
_entity.pdbx_description
1 polymer ?
#
loop_
_entity_poly.entity_id
_entity_poly.type
_entity_poly.pdbx_seq_one_letter_code
_entity_poly.pdbx_strand_id
1 'polypeptide(L)'
;MKRDTQGYRVAVVGASSLLGKELLTVLEERGFPVARLITLGPGEEDPELPIVDLDGNLAAKDQAQAVFEQAEVIAKEAEVDFAFLAGRSIRPPSFLNSPDRPERQVVIDLGESGSGGQTEGGVLSVPFLDREVFSNGGLRESNRFVSVHPAAIIISSLLLRLAARFPLRTAVAQVFGPASEIGPRAIEELQRQTINLLSFQKIPQSVFGAQLAFNLLPRLGRARRAESRYRDDLTDLESRLRTQLRAYLANRAPLPALRVIQVPVFYSLTVSLYIETAEASPLEPIERALGGDRIRVRRFSDQAPSQVDVTGTSDILVDAITADAEHPAGLWLWATADNLRLAAVNAVEIAECVKEQAPLPPSHERAKKTD
;
A
#
# COMPACT_ATOMS: atom_id res chain seq x y z
N MET A 1 21.00 29.68 7.88
CA MET A 1 19.53 29.55 7.82
C MET A 1 19.10 28.80 9.05
N LYS A 2 18.37 29.44 9.98
CA LYS A 2 17.75 28.75 11.11
C LYS A 2 16.63 27.87 10.55
N ARG A 3 16.76 26.52 10.63
CA ARG A 3 15.64 25.62 10.34
C ARG A 3 14.55 25.88 11.37
N ASP A 4 13.37 26.18 10.88
CA ASP A 4 12.17 26.31 11.70
C ASP A 4 11.95 24.99 12.44
N THR A 5 11.89 25.06 13.77
CA THR A 5 11.73 23.92 14.68
C THR A 5 10.26 23.51 14.85
N GLN A 6 9.37 23.97 13.97
CA GLN A 6 7.95 23.64 13.98
C GLN A 6 7.67 22.44 13.07
N GLY A 7 7.63 21.22 13.62
CA GLY A 7 7.30 20.01 12.86
C GLY A 7 7.24 18.78 13.77
N TYR A 8 6.88 17.64 13.18
CA TYR A 8 6.73 16.38 13.87
C TYR A 8 8.01 15.52 13.80
N ARG A 9 8.20 14.68 14.81
CA ARG A 9 9.21 13.64 14.81
C ARG A 9 8.61 12.40 14.16
N VAL A 10 9.12 12.06 12.99
CA VAL A 10 8.60 11.00 12.14
C VAL A 10 9.57 9.84 12.11
N ALA A 11 9.09 8.63 12.38
CA ALA A 11 9.84 7.40 12.17
C ALA A 11 9.27 6.65 10.95
N VAL A 12 10.16 6.16 10.08
CA VAL A 12 9.80 5.28 8.97
C VAL A 12 10.54 3.96 9.14
N VAL A 13 9.80 2.93 9.51
CA VAL A 13 10.29 1.56 9.66
C VAL A 13 10.20 0.86 8.30
N GLY A 14 11.29 0.29 7.82
CA GLY A 14 11.38 -0.23 6.46
C GLY A 14 11.68 0.84 5.41
N ALA A 15 12.35 1.92 5.79
CA ALA A 15 12.70 3.03 4.90
C ALA A 15 13.48 2.62 3.65
N SER A 16 14.23 1.52 3.69
CA SER A 16 14.97 0.96 2.55
C SER A 16 14.12 0.12 1.59
N SER A 17 12.90 -0.29 1.98
CA SER A 17 11.98 -1.00 1.11
C SER A 17 11.51 -0.13 -0.06
N LEU A 18 10.92 -0.74 -1.10
CA LEU A 18 10.31 0.02 -2.21
C LEU A 18 9.25 0.99 -1.70
N LEU A 19 8.37 0.51 -0.82
CA LEU A 19 7.30 1.31 -0.26
C LEU A 19 7.82 2.38 0.70
N GLY A 20 8.86 2.07 1.50
CA GLY A 20 9.49 3.04 2.40
C GLY A 20 10.15 4.20 1.65
N LYS A 21 10.83 3.92 0.54
CA LYS A 21 11.41 4.95 -0.33
C LYS A 21 10.33 5.83 -0.95
N GLU A 22 9.27 5.21 -1.46
CA GLU A 22 8.13 5.94 -2.03
C GLU A 22 7.43 6.80 -0.97
N LEU A 23 7.25 6.28 0.24
CA LEU A 23 6.69 7.03 1.36
C LEU A 23 7.52 8.29 1.72
N LEU A 24 8.84 8.17 1.76
CA LEU A 24 9.73 9.31 1.99
C LEU A 24 9.58 10.39 0.91
N THR A 25 9.49 9.96 -0.36
CA THR A 25 9.25 10.87 -1.49
C THR A 25 7.90 11.58 -1.34
N VAL A 26 6.84 10.86 -0.99
CA VAL A 26 5.49 11.43 -0.80
C VAL A 26 5.44 12.40 0.37
N LEU A 27 6.09 12.09 1.50
CA LEU A 27 6.20 13.01 2.65
C LEU A 27 6.83 14.35 2.25
N GLU A 28 7.89 14.30 1.44
CA GLU A 28 8.58 15.50 0.93
C GLU A 28 7.70 16.28 -0.05
N GLU A 29 7.15 15.63 -1.06
CA GLU A 29 6.32 16.27 -2.10
C GLU A 29 5.06 16.92 -1.53
N ARG A 30 4.45 16.31 -0.51
CA ARG A 30 3.26 16.87 0.16
C ARG A 30 3.62 17.93 1.20
N GLY A 31 4.90 18.16 1.45
CA GLY A 31 5.36 19.13 2.44
C GLY A 31 4.91 18.76 3.86
N PHE A 32 4.84 17.46 4.18
CA PHE A 32 4.50 17.05 5.55
C PHE A 32 5.50 17.66 6.54
N PRO A 33 5.06 18.33 7.62
CA PRO A 33 5.96 19.11 8.48
C PRO A 33 6.84 18.19 9.35
N VAL A 34 7.97 17.75 8.83
CA VAL A 34 8.95 16.89 9.51
C VAL A 34 10.04 17.75 10.15
N ALA A 35 10.08 17.79 11.49
CA ALA A 35 11.18 18.42 12.24
C ALA A 35 12.38 17.48 12.39
N ARG A 36 12.11 16.19 12.59
CA ARG A 36 13.11 15.13 12.68
C ARG A 36 12.61 13.87 11.98
N LEU A 37 13.42 13.34 11.07
CA LEU A 37 13.17 12.07 10.42
C LEU A 37 14.08 11.00 11.02
N ILE A 38 13.51 9.84 11.36
CA ILE A 38 14.22 8.67 11.86
C ILE A 38 13.89 7.53 10.90
N THR A 39 14.91 7.04 10.19
CA THR A 39 14.74 5.91 9.27
C THR A 39 15.30 4.66 9.93
N LEU A 40 14.46 3.61 10.00
CA LEU A 40 14.84 2.31 10.48
C LEU A 40 14.91 1.36 9.28
N GLY A 41 16.00 0.61 9.20
CA GLY A 41 16.22 -0.37 8.13
C GLY A 41 15.21 -1.51 8.16
N PRO A 42 15.23 -2.45 7.19
CA PRO A 42 14.47 -3.67 7.27
C PRO A 42 14.93 -4.44 8.51
N GLY A 43 13.99 -4.93 9.30
CA GLY A 43 14.29 -5.89 10.35
C GLY A 43 15.00 -7.13 9.78
N GLU A 44 15.34 -8.09 10.62
CA GLU A 44 16.17 -9.30 10.37
C GLU A 44 15.88 -10.13 9.10
N GLU A 45 15.03 -9.70 8.20
CA GLU A 45 14.40 -10.52 7.16
C GLU A 45 15.18 -10.64 5.86
N ASP A 46 16.25 -9.88 5.67
CA ASP A 46 17.12 -10.04 4.50
C ASP A 46 18.62 -9.99 4.86
N PRO A 47 19.17 -11.14 5.29
CA PRO A 47 20.60 -11.24 5.62
C PRO A 47 21.53 -11.05 4.40
N GLU A 48 21.00 -11.01 3.19
CA GLU A 48 21.78 -10.87 1.96
C GLU A 48 21.65 -9.49 1.30
N LEU A 49 20.73 -8.63 1.75
CA LEU A 49 20.74 -7.24 1.30
C LEU A 49 21.83 -6.50 2.08
N PRO A 50 22.77 -5.86 1.39
CA PRO A 50 23.73 -5.01 2.04
C PRO A 50 22.98 -3.86 2.70
N ILE A 51 23.07 -3.75 4.01
CA ILE A 51 22.62 -2.55 4.73
C ILE A 51 23.64 -1.48 4.43
N VAL A 52 23.16 -0.44 3.79
CA VAL A 52 23.94 0.75 3.49
C VAL A 52 23.73 1.70 4.67
N ASP A 53 24.82 2.12 5.33
CA ASP A 53 24.75 3.14 6.37
C ASP A 53 24.34 4.51 5.77
N LEU A 54 24.15 5.50 6.64
CA LEU A 54 23.76 6.86 6.23
C LEU A 54 24.77 7.53 5.28
N ASP A 55 25.98 6.98 5.17
CA ASP A 55 27.08 7.46 4.32
C ASP A 55 27.26 6.61 3.05
N GLY A 56 26.41 5.59 2.83
CA GLY A 56 26.42 4.76 1.64
C GLY A 56 27.35 3.54 1.69
N ASN A 57 27.88 3.15 2.87
CA ASN A 57 28.79 2.03 3.01
C ASN A 57 28.04 0.71 3.31
N LEU A 58 28.55 -0.40 2.78
CA LEU A 58 28.06 -1.75 3.02
C LEU A 58 28.40 -2.20 4.46
N ALA A 59 27.39 -2.46 5.26
CA ALA A 59 27.57 -2.97 6.62
C ALA A 59 27.51 -4.52 6.65
N ALA A 60 28.39 -5.13 7.43
CA ALA A 60 28.31 -6.56 7.73
C ALA A 60 27.07 -6.87 8.60
N LYS A 61 26.60 -8.12 8.61
CA LYS A 61 25.37 -8.56 9.30
C LYS A 61 25.30 -8.12 10.77
N ASP A 62 26.43 -8.18 11.47
CA ASP A 62 26.54 -7.77 12.90
C ASP A 62 26.44 -6.25 13.06
N GLN A 63 26.94 -5.48 12.08
CA GLN A 63 26.81 -4.01 12.06
C GLN A 63 25.37 -3.61 11.73
N ALA A 64 24.69 -4.37 10.89
CA ALA A 64 23.29 -4.15 10.58
C ALA A 64 22.38 -4.27 11.79
N GLN A 65 22.59 -5.30 12.61
CA GLN A 65 21.87 -5.51 13.87
C GLN A 65 22.15 -4.36 14.86
N ALA A 66 23.41 -3.95 14.98
CA ALA A 66 23.81 -2.86 15.86
C ALA A 66 23.23 -1.50 15.41
N VAL A 67 23.15 -1.24 14.10
CA VAL A 67 22.52 -0.02 13.54
C VAL A 67 21.03 -0.02 13.83
N PHE A 68 20.35 -1.18 13.69
CA PHE A 68 18.93 -1.30 14.01
C PHE A 68 18.65 -1.06 15.50
N GLU A 69 19.45 -1.66 16.39
CA GLU A 69 19.34 -1.47 17.83
C GLU A 69 19.60 -0.01 18.25
N GLN A 70 20.59 0.64 17.65
CA GLN A 70 20.84 2.06 17.86
C GLN A 70 19.71 2.94 17.37
N ALA A 71 19.15 2.64 16.18
CA ALA A 71 18.02 3.37 15.64
C ALA A 71 16.76 3.18 16.51
N GLU A 72 16.56 1.99 17.08
CA GLU A 72 15.47 1.70 18.03
C GLU A 72 15.60 2.52 19.33
N VAL A 73 16.84 2.61 19.88
CA VAL A 73 17.13 3.43 21.04
C VAL A 73 16.88 4.92 20.76
N ILE A 74 17.38 5.42 19.62
CA ILE A 74 17.18 6.81 19.20
C ILE A 74 15.68 7.11 19.00
N ALA A 75 14.93 6.18 18.39
CA ALA A 75 13.49 6.36 18.18
C ALA A 75 12.71 6.39 19.51
N LYS A 76 13.11 5.57 20.49
CA LYS A 76 12.53 5.56 21.83
C LYS A 76 12.81 6.86 22.58
N GLU A 77 14.06 7.33 22.57
CA GLU A 77 14.48 8.57 23.23
C GLU A 77 13.92 9.83 22.56
N ALA A 78 13.68 9.76 21.23
CA ALA A 78 13.19 10.88 20.45
C ALA A 78 11.70 11.16 20.61
N GLU A 79 10.95 10.34 21.35
CA GLU A 79 9.47 10.48 21.52
C GLU A 79 8.73 10.69 20.18
N VAL A 80 8.80 9.73 19.27
CA VAL A 80 8.21 9.79 17.94
C VAL A 80 6.74 10.20 17.96
N ASP A 81 6.35 11.14 17.11
CA ASP A 81 4.96 11.59 16.95
C ASP A 81 4.19 10.73 15.94
N PHE A 82 4.79 10.44 14.79
CA PHE A 82 4.24 9.57 13.75
C PHE A 82 5.22 8.45 13.43
N ALA A 83 4.75 7.22 13.47
CA ALA A 83 5.51 6.04 13.05
C ALA A 83 4.81 5.35 11.87
N PHE A 84 5.49 5.26 10.73
CA PHE A 84 5.03 4.55 9.55
C PHE A 84 5.72 3.19 9.46
N LEU A 85 4.94 2.13 9.28
CA LEU A 85 5.45 0.77 9.07
C LEU A 85 5.34 0.44 7.58
N ALA A 86 6.46 0.57 6.85
CA ALA A 86 6.52 0.50 5.40
C ALA A 86 7.28 -0.72 4.87
N GLY A 87 7.13 -1.87 5.50
CA GLY A 87 7.83 -3.08 5.07
C GLY A 87 7.05 -4.35 5.39
N ARG A 88 7.26 -5.38 4.57
CA ARG A 88 6.71 -6.71 4.84
C ARG A 88 7.41 -7.33 6.05
N SER A 89 6.63 -8.02 6.87
CA SER A 89 7.12 -8.80 8.01
C SER A 89 8.02 -8.02 8.98
N ILE A 90 7.88 -6.70 9.02
CA ILE A 90 8.62 -5.89 9.99
C ILE A 90 8.04 -6.20 11.36
N ARG A 91 8.89 -6.72 12.25
CA ARG A 91 8.57 -6.74 13.65
C ARG A 91 8.45 -5.28 14.11
N PRO A 92 7.27 -4.82 14.60
CA PRO A 92 7.18 -3.46 15.09
C PRO A 92 8.28 -3.20 16.11
N PRO A 93 9.00 -2.08 16.03
CA PRO A 93 10.00 -1.74 17.04
C PRO A 93 9.43 -1.84 18.44
N SER A 94 10.24 -2.27 19.41
CA SER A 94 9.81 -2.52 20.79
C SER A 94 9.12 -1.31 21.42
N PHE A 95 9.54 -0.10 21.06
CA PHE A 95 8.94 1.14 21.56
C PHE A 95 7.48 1.35 21.13
N LEU A 96 7.05 0.81 19.98
CA LEU A 96 5.66 0.90 19.53
C LEU A 96 4.70 0.01 20.33
N ASN A 97 5.23 -1.02 20.97
CA ASN A 97 4.48 -1.96 21.82
C ASN A 97 4.72 -1.74 23.31
N SER A 98 5.52 -0.73 23.70
CA SER A 98 5.78 -0.44 25.11
C SER A 98 4.51 0.04 25.82
N PRO A 99 4.21 -0.47 27.05
CA PRO A 99 3.13 0.07 27.86
C PRO A 99 3.35 1.55 28.24
N ASP A 100 4.60 2.01 28.26
CA ASP A 100 5.00 3.40 28.53
C ASP A 100 4.91 4.29 27.28
N ARG A 101 4.35 3.79 26.18
CA ARG A 101 4.20 4.54 24.94
C ARG A 101 3.33 5.78 25.17
N PRO A 102 3.74 6.98 24.66
CA PRO A 102 2.88 8.16 24.73
C PRO A 102 1.54 7.89 24.06
N GLU A 103 0.42 8.12 24.76
CA GLU A 103 -0.95 7.94 24.22
C GLU A 103 -1.17 8.70 22.89
N ARG A 104 -0.37 9.73 22.63
CA ARG A 104 -0.45 10.61 21.46
C ARG A 104 0.35 10.13 20.25
N GLN A 105 1.16 9.08 20.39
CA GLN A 105 1.93 8.55 19.27
C GLN A 105 1.02 7.88 18.26
N VAL A 106 1.09 8.32 17.00
CA VAL A 106 0.31 7.77 15.90
C VAL A 106 1.12 6.71 15.16
N VAL A 107 0.55 5.53 14.98
CA VAL A 107 1.14 4.44 14.20
C VAL A 107 0.30 4.21 12.96
N ILE A 108 0.93 4.23 11.78
CA ILE A 108 0.30 3.97 10.49
C ILE A 108 0.99 2.77 9.87
N ASP A 109 0.28 1.65 9.84
CA ASP A 109 0.73 0.42 9.20
C ASP A 109 0.28 0.42 7.73
N LEU A 110 1.20 0.31 6.81
CA LEU A 110 0.92 0.26 5.38
C LEU A 110 0.47 -1.15 4.92
N GLY A 111 0.14 -2.03 5.86
CA GLY A 111 -0.50 -3.32 5.59
C GLY A 111 0.42 -4.39 5.02
N GLU A 112 1.72 -4.13 4.96
CA GLU A 112 2.71 -5.12 4.54
C GLU A 112 3.22 -6.01 5.69
N SER A 113 2.89 -5.69 6.94
CA SER A 113 3.27 -6.49 8.11
C SER A 113 2.52 -7.83 8.10
N GLY A 114 3.19 -8.86 7.65
CA GLY A 114 2.95 -10.30 7.58
C GLY A 114 1.56 -10.91 7.88
N SER A 115 1.40 -12.15 7.47
CA SER A 115 0.23 -13.00 7.72
C SER A 115 -0.18 -13.01 9.21
N GLY A 116 -1.22 -12.30 9.57
CA GLY A 116 -1.81 -12.24 10.90
C GLY A 116 -1.61 -10.93 11.66
N GLY A 117 -0.81 -10.01 11.12
CA GLY A 117 -0.55 -8.72 11.77
C GLY A 117 -1.47 -7.61 11.27
N GLN A 118 -2.78 -7.72 11.45
CA GLN A 118 -3.50 -6.50 11.77
C GLN A 118 -2.85 -5.99 13.05
N THR A 119 -2.30 -4.77 13.00
CA THR A 119 -1.90 -4.09 14.24
C THR A 119 -3.09 -4.21 15.17
N GLU A 120 -3.01 -5.00 16.24
CA GLU A 120 -4.15 -5.27 17.10
C GLU A 120 -4.80 -3.93 17.47
N GLY A 121 -6.09 -3.76 17.14
CA GLY A 121 -6.82 -2.50 17.36
C GLY A 121 -6.60 -1.39 16.34
N GLY A 122 -5.96 -1.64 15.20
CA GLY A 122 -5.78 -0.64 14.15
C GLY A 122 -7.06 -0.39 13.34
N VAL A 123 -7.35 0.88 13.04
CA VAL A 123 -8.50 1.29 12.22
C VAL A 123 -8.08 1.29 10.75
N LEU A 124 -8.78 0.52 9.92
CA LEU A 124 -8.62 0.58 8.46
C LEU A 124 -9.02 1.97 7.97
N SER A 125 -8.18 2.60 7.14
CA SER A 125 -8.41 3.99 6.73
C SER A 125 -8.02 4.26 5.28
N VAL A 126 -8.96 4.94 4.60
CA VAL A 126 -8.78 5.51 3.25
C VAL A 126 -9.38 6.92 3.26
N PRO A 127 -8.60 7.97 3.56
CA PRO A 127 -9.11 9.31 3.79
C PRO A 127 -10.05 9.84 2.73
N PHE A 128 -9.76 9.60 1.45
CA PHE A 128 -10.63 10.11 0.39
C PHE A 128 -11.99 9.37 0.26
N LEU A 129 -12.12 8.16 0.85
CA LEU A 129 -13.39 7.45 0.98
C LEU A 129 -14.10 7.75 2.31
N ASP A 130 -13.32 8.07 3.33
CA ASP A 130 -13.77 8.21 4.72
C ASP A 130 -14.00 9.69 5.12
N ARG A 131 -14.13 10.59 4.16
CA ARG A 131 -14.25 12.05 4.42
C ARG A 131 -15.26 12.41 5.49
N GLU A 132 -16.43 11.79 5.49
CA GLU A 132 -17.48 12.04 6.48
C GLU A 132 -17.05 11.60 7.88
N VAL A 133 -16.36 10.46 7.98
CA VAL A 133 -15.83 9.93 9.25
C VAL A 133 -14.76 10.87 9.79
N PHE A 134 -13.84 11.31 8.91
CA PHE A 134 -12.81 12.28 9.27
C PHE A 134 -13.42 13.64 9.69
N SER A 135 -14.41 14.14 8.96
CA SER A 135 -15.05 15.42 9.26
C SER A 135 -15.79 15.40 10.60
N ASN A 136 -16.34 14.26 10.99
CA ASN A 136 -17.11 14.10 12.23
C ASN A 136 -16.25 13.74 13.46
N GLY A 137 -14.92 13.74 13.33
CA GLY A 137 -14.00 13.47 14.44
C GLY A 137 -13.97 12.01 14.89
N GLY A 138 -14.50 11.08 14.09
CA GLY A 138 -14.59 9.65 14.42
C GLY A 138 -13.24 8.93 14.59
N LEU A 139 -12.13 9.57 14.23
CA LEU A 139 -10.77 9.02 14.39
C LEU A 139 -10.08 9.47 15.69
N ARG A 140 -10.68 10.34 16.48
CA ARG A 140 -10.06 10.87 17.72
C ARG A 140 -9.82 9.77 18.78
N GLU A 141 -10.48 8.64 18.66
CA GLU A 141 -10.40 7.54 19.63
C GLU A 141 -9.28 6.53 19.32
N SER A 142 -8.66 6.60 18.13
CA SER A 142 -7.59 5.69 17.75
C SER A 142 -6.28 6.45 17.43
N ASN A 143 -5.19 5.87 17.84
CA ASN A 143 -3.84 6.29 17.47
C ASN A 143 -3.11 5.22 16.62
N ARG A 144 -3.85 4.21 16.16
CA ARG A 144 -3.35 3.15 15.28
C ARG A 144 -4.22 3.03 14.05
N PHE A 145 -3.60 3.18 12.88
CA PHE A 145 -4.27 3.13 11.58
C PHE A 145 -3.62 2.07 10.71
N VAL A 146 -4.43 1.42 9.90
CA VAL A 146 -3.97 0.50 8.86
C VAL A 146 -4.35 1.11 7.52
N SER A 147 -3.35 1.42 6.71
CA SER A 147 -3.54 1.83 5.32
C SER A 147 -4.09 0.65 4.53
N VAL A 148 -5.18 0.86 3.82
CA VAL A 148 -5.83 -0.18 3.03
C VAL A 148 -4.98 -0.50 1.79
N HIS A 149 -4.95 -1.77 1.41
CA HIS A 149 -4.20 -2.24 0.25
C HIS A 149 -4.69 -1.56 -1.04
N PRO A 150 -3.81 -1.13 -1.95
CA PRO A 150 -4.17 -0.43 -3.19
C PRO A 150 -5.26 -1.11 -4.01
N ALA A 151 -5.23 -2.43 -4.17
CA ALA A 151 -6.30 -3.15 -4.87
C ALA A 151 -7.67 -2.99 -4.18
N ALA A 152 -7.70 -3.04 -2.85
CA ALA A 152 -8.95 -2.85 -2.11
C ALA A 152 -9.42 -1.38 -2.16
N ILE A 153 -8.49 -0.42 -2.18
CA ILE A 153 -8.80 1.01 -2.42
C ILE A 153 -9.49 1.17 -3.78
N ILE A 154 -8.89 0.63 -4.86
CA ILE A 154 -9.44 0.72 -6.22
C ILE A 154 -10.84 0.11 -6.27
N ILE A 155 -10.98 -1.15 -5.84
CA ILE A 155 -12.25 -1.89 -5.92
C ILE A 155 -13.33 -1.21 -5.10
N SER A 156 -13.03 -0.81 -3.86
CA SER A 156 -13.99 -0.14 -2.98
C SER A 156 -14.43 1.20 -3.56
N SER A 157 -13.50 2.00 -4.08
CA SER A 157 -13.78 3.30 -4.66
C SER A 157 -14.75 3.20 -5.83
N LEU A 158 -14.50 2.26 -6.75
CA LEU A 158 -15.32 2.07 -7.93
C LEU A 158 -16.71 1.54 -7.58
N LEU A 159 -16.78 0.50 -6.73
CA LEU A 159 -18.05 -0.10 -6.33
C LEU A 159 -18.92 0.87 -5.52
N LEU A 160 -18.35 1.62 -4.57
CA LEU A 160 -19.11 2.58 -3.77
C LEU A 160 -19.64 3.75 -4.60
N ARG A 161 -18.85 4.27 -5.55
CA ARG A 161 -19.30 5.34 -6.46
C ARG A 161 -20.44 4.88 -7.36
N LEU A 162 -20.33 3.67 -7.89
CA LEU A 162 -21.43 3.10 -8.70
C LEU A 162 -22.65 2.80 -7.85
N ALA A 163 -22.49 2.17 -6.69
CA ALA A 163 -23.60 1.82 -5.80
C ALA A 163 -24.39 3.04 -5.30
N ALA A 164 -23.74 4.21 -5.22
CA ALA A 164 -24.42 5.46 -4.87
C ALA A 164 -25.45 5.92 -5.92
N ARG A 165 -25.41 5.39 -7.15
CA ARG A 165 -26.27 5.80 -8.26
C ARG A 165 -27.00 4.65 -8.94
N PHE A 166 -26.46 3.45 -8.87
CA PHE A 166 -26.97 2.26 -9.52
C PHE A 166 -27.07 1.11 -8.51
N PRO A 167 -28.23 0.45 -8.37
CA PRO A 167 -28.30 -0.77 -7.56
C PRO A 167 -27.43 -1.87 -8.19
N LEU A 168 -26.41 -2.32 -7.48
CA LEU A 168 -25.49 -3.36 -7.93
C LEU A 168 -25.97 -4.73 -7.43
N ARG A 169 -25.93 -5.75 -8.27
CA ARG A 169 -26.27 -7.14 -7.92
C ARG A 169 -25.05 -7.98 -7.64
N THR A 170 -24.07 -7.93 -8.55
CA THR A 170 -22.91 -8.82 -8.55
C THR A 170 -21.66 -8.04 -8.93
N ALA A 171 -20.53 -8.44 -8.38
CA ALA A 171 -19.22 -7.96 -8.81
C ALA A 171 -18.21 -9.12 -8.84
N VAL A 172 -17.30 -9.09 -9.82
CA VAL A 172 -16.17 -10.01 -9.95
C VAL A 172 -14.92 -9.17 -10.19
N ALA A 173 -13.90 -9.37 -9.38
CA ALA A 173 -12.63 -8.64 -9.48
C ALA A 173 -11.46 -9.59 -9.72
N GLN A 174 -10.69 -9.31 -10.76
CA GLN A 174 -9.40 -9.95 -11.02
C GLN A 174 -8.30 -8.91 -10.79
N VAL A 175 -7.41 -9.18 -9.85
CA VAL A 175 -6.27 -8.32 -9.51
C VAL A 175 -5.01 -8.88 -10.15
N PHE A 176 -4.38 -8.09 -11.00
CA PHE A 176 -3.11 -8.41 -11.65
C PHE A 176 -1.99 -7.75 -10.86
N GLY A 177 -1.32 -8.54 -10.01
CA GLY A 177 -0.27 -8.09 -9.10
C GLY A 177 1.10 -8.00 -9.79
N PRO A 178 1.81 -6.85 -9.69
CA PRO A 178 3.16 -6.69 -10.22
C PRO A 178 4.20 -7.37 -9.32
N ALA A 179 5.45 -7.51 -9.82
CA ALA A 179 6.57 -8.02 -9.04
C ALA A 179 6.91 -7.12 -7.83
N SER A 180 6.71 -5.80 -7.93
CA SER A 180 6.92 -4.84 -6.84
C SER A 180 6.06 -5.12 -5.61
N GLU A 181 4.93 -5.81 -5.78
CA GLU A 181 4.05 -6.26 -4.68
C GLU A 181 4.78 -7.24 -3.75
N ILE A 182 5.65 -8.08 -4.30
CA ILE A 182 6.46 -9.04 -3.55
C ILE A 182 7.73 -8.37 -3.01
N GLY A 183 8.30 -7.41 -3.75
CA GLY A 183 9.46 -6.64 -3.32
C GLY A 183 10.65 -6.66 -4.29
N PRO A 184 11.82 -6.09 -3.90
CA PRO A 184 12.97 -5.91 -4.78
C PRO A 184 13.49 -7.21 -5.40
N ARG A 185 13.53 -8.29 -4.63
CA ARG A 185 13.99 -9.62 -5.11
C ARG A 185 13.10 -10.19 -6.21
N ALA A 186 11.81 -9.92 -6.16
CA ALA A 186 10.89 -10.37 -7.20
C ALA A 186 11.12 -9.59 -8.50
N ILE A 187 11.41 -8.29 -8.40
CA ILE A 187 11.79 -7.46 -9.55
C ILE A 187 13.07 -8.00 -10.18
N GLU A 188 14.11 -8.26 -9.38
CA GLU A 188 15.37 -8.83 -9.85
C GLU A 188 15.19 -10.21 -10.47
N GLU A 189 14.41 -11.09 -9.84
CA GLU A 189 14.16 -12.42 -10.38
C GLU A 189 13.42 -12.35 -11.71
N LEU A 190 12.39 -11.51 -11.84
CA LEU A 190 11.66 -11.31 -13.09
C LEU A 190 12.59 -10.78 -14.20
N GLN A 191 13.45 -9.82 -13.87
CA GLN A 191 14.43 -9.28 -14.82
C GLN A 191 15.42 -10.37 -15.28
N ARG A 192 15.98 -11.15 -14.34
CA ARG A 192 16.89 -12.26 -14.65
C ARG A 192 16.19 -13.35 -15.43
N GLN A 193 14.96 -13.71 -15.10
CA GLN A 193 14.17 -14.67 -15.87
C GLN A 193 13.99 -14.19 -17.31
N THR A 194 13.66 -12.92 -17.50
CA THR A 194 13.48 -12.34 -18.85
C THR A 194 14.76 -12.41 -19.67
N ILE A 195 15.90 -11.97 -19.11
CA ILE A 195 17.20 -12.00 -19.79
C ILE A 195 17.61 -13.42 -20.11
N ASN A 196 17.51 -14.34 -19.13
CA ASN A 196 17.95 -15.71 -19.27
C ASN A 196 17.12 -16.49 -20.30
N LEU A 197 15.82 -16.27 -20.37
CA LEU A 197 14.96 -16.88 -21.39
C LEU A 197 15.35 -16.42 -22.80
N LEU A 198 15.60 -15.14 -23.00
CA LEU A 198 16.02 -14.60 -24.30
C LEU A 198 17.43 -15.07 -24.68
N SER A 199 18.27 -15.41 -23.71
CA SER A 199 19.65 -15.89 -23.89
C SER A 199 19.76 -17.42 -23.82
N PHE A 200 18.64 -18.16 -23.78
CA PHE A 200 18.61 -19.62 -23.68
C PHE A 200 19.36 -20.18 -22.45
N GLN A 201 19.36 -19.41 -21.35
CA GLN A 201 20.00 -19.79 -20.10
C GLN A 201 18.99 -20.32 -19.08
N LYS A 202 19.50 -20.99 -18.04
CA LYS A 202 18.68 -21.49 -16.94
C LYS A 202 18.08 -20.31 -16.15
N ILE A 203 16.75 -20.32 -15.96
CA ILE A 203 16.03 -19.27 -15.23
C ILE A 203 16.08 -19.51 -13.71
N PRO A 204 16.24 -18.44 -12.91
CA PRO A 204 16.07 -18.50 -11.46
C PRO A 204 14.59 -18.68 -11.09
N GLN A 205 14.31 -19.34 -9.97
CA GLN A 205 12.96 -19.60 -9.45
C GLN A 205 13.00 -19.58 -7.91
N SER A 206 13.74 -18.65 -7.33
CA SER A 206 13.94 -18.57 -5.87
C SER A 206 12.81 -17.83 -5.16
N VAL A 207 12.18 -16.87 -5.83
CA VAL A 207 11.10 -16.04 -5.29
C VAL A 207 9.75 -16.57 -5.74
N PHE A 208 9.50 -16.65 -7.04
CA PHE A 208 8.21 -17.10 -7.57
C PHE A 208 8.00 -18.61 -7.52
N GLY A 209 9.07 -19.40 -7.34
CA GLY A 209 9.02 -20.85 -7.40
C GLY A 209 8.63 -21.42 -8.78
N ALA A 210 8.50 -20.57 -9.79
CA ALA A 210 8.09 -20.88 -11.16
C ALA A 210 8.64 -19.83 -12.14
N GLN A 211 8.49 -20.10 -13.44
CA GLN A 211 8.72 -19.09 -14.46
C GLN A 211 7.55 -18.08 -14.43
N LEU A 212 7.86 -16.79 -14.17
CA LEU A 212 6.92 -15.70 -14.32
C LEU A 212 7.13 -14.93 -15.64
N ALA A 213 8.38 -14.75 -16.07
CA ALA A 213 8.66 -14.07 -17.35
C ALA A 213 7.88 -14.71 -18.50
N PHE A 214 7.11 -13.89 -19.23
CA PHE A 214 6.18 -14.30 -20.30
C PHE A 214 5.07 -15.29 -19.86
N ASN A 215 4.67 -15.27 -18.58
CA ASN A 215 3.70 -16.19 -18.03
C ASN A 215 2.78 -15.49 -16.99
N LEU A 216 1.65 -16.12 -16.67
CA LEU A 216 0.72 -15.70 -15.62
C LEU A 216 0.65 -16.80 -14.56
N LEU A 217 0.70 -16.43 -13.29
CA LEU A 217 0.66 -17.38 -12.19
C LEU A 217 -0.58 -17.14 -11.31
N PRO A 218 -1.53 -18.10 -11.25
CA PRO A 218 -2.68 -18.01 -10.36
C PRO A 218 -2.33 -18.36 -8.90
N ARG A 219 -1.12 -18.85 -8.67
CA ARG A 219 -0.49 -19.10 -7.37
C ARG A 219 1.03 -19.09 -7.53
N LEU A 220 1.75 -18.77 -6.49
CA LEU A 220 3.20 -18.90 -6.48
C LEU A 220 3.60 -20.37 -6.34
N GLY A 221 4.72 -20.75 -6.95
CA GLY A 221 5.32 -22.06 -6.78
C GLY A 221 6.00 -22.20 -5.42
N ARG A 222 6.36 -23.43 -5.04
CA ARG A 222 7.20 -23.64 -3.86
C ARG A 222 8.61 -23.14 -4.17
N ALA A 223 9.04 -22.07 -3.50
CA ALA A 223 10.43 -21.65 -3.56
C ALA A 223 11.34 -22.80 -3.09
N ARG A 224 12.46 -23.03 -3.79
CA ARG A 224 13.38 -24.14 -3.50
C ARG A 224 14.09 -24.03 -2.14
N ARG A 225 14.11 -22.89 -1.49
CA ARG A 225 14.65 -22.72 -0.15
C ARG A 225 13.52 -22.80 0.88
N ALA A 226 13.58 -23.82 1.73
CA ALA A 226 12.71 -24.00 2.90
C ALA A 226 12.81 -22.85 3.92
N GLU A 227 13.75 -21.94 3.73
CA GLU A 227 14.05 -20.77 4.55
C GLU A 227 13.35 -19.48 4.06
N SER A 228 12.66 -19.52 2.92
CA SER A 228 11.86 -18.37 2.50
C SER A 228 10.70 -18.21 3.47
N ARG A 229 10.85 -17.28 4.40
CA ARG A 229 9.76 -16.80 5.28
C ARG A 229 8.66 -16.06 4.50
N TYR A 230 8.82 -15.87 3.20
CA TYR A 230 7.83 -15.38 2.26
C TYR A 230 6.78 -16.46 1.98
N ARG A 231 5.93 -16.72 2.97
CA ARG A 231 4.78 -17.62 2.85
C ARG A 231 3.51 -16.92 2.39
N ASP A 232 3.58 -15.65 2.02
CA ASP A 232 2.41 -14.95 1.50
C ASP A 232 2.11 -15.49 0.10
N ASP A 233 1.39 -16.60 0.06
CA ASP A 233 0.75 -17.09 -1.16
C ASP A 233 -0.28 -16.02 -1.61
N LEU A 234 -0.56 -15.95 -2.90
CA LEU A 234 -1.61 -15.08 -3.45
C LEU A 234 -2.96 -15.30 -2.73
N THR A 235 -3.17 -16.49 -2.14
CA THR A 235 -4.32 -16.83 -1.31
C THR A 235 -4.39 -15.99 -0.03
N ASP A 236 -3.26 -15.70 0.61
CA ASP A 236 -3.22 -14.86 1.81
C ASP A 236 -3.53 -13.41 1.46
N LEU A 237 -3.02 -12.93 0.32
CA LEU A 237 -3.39 -11.63 -0.21
C LEU A 237 -4.88 -11.55 -0.54
N GLU A 238 -5.45 -12.56 -1.21
CA GLU A 238 -6.89 -12.64 -1.45
C GLU A 238 -7.71 -12.57 -0.16
N SER A 239 -7.27 -13.26 0.90
CA SER A 239 -7.94 -13.27 2.20
C SER A 239 -7.91 -11.88 2.85
N ARG A 240 -6.75 -11.21 2.83
CA ARG A 240 -6.62 -9.83 3.33
C ARG A 240 -7.50 -8.86 2.55
N LEU A 241 -7.46 -8.91 1.23
CA LEU A 241 -8.30 -8.07 0.37
C LEU A 241 -9.79 -8.28 0.66
N ARG A 242 -10.25 -9.52 0.80
CA ARG A 242 -11.65 -9.82 1.17
C ARG A 242 -12.04 -9.21 2.52
N THR A 243 -11.15 -9.26 3.50
CA THR A 243 -11.39 -8.66 4.83
C THR A 243 -11.53 -7.14 4.72
N GLN A 244 -10.62 -6.48 4.02
CA GLN A 244 -10.66 -5.04 3.81
C GLN A 244 -11.88 -4.61 2.99
N LEU A 245 -12.18 -5.31 1.89
CA LEU A 245 -13.36 -5.04 1.07
C LEU A 245 -14.66 -5.21 1.86
N ARG A 246 -14.75 -6.25 2.70
CA ARG A 246 -15.94 -6.44 3.57
C ARG A 246 -16.14 -5.27 4.51
N ALA A 247 -15.06 -4.74 5.10
CA ALA A 247 -15.12 -3.59 5.99
C ALA A 247 -15.57 -2.33 5.25
N TYR A 248 -15.04 -2.07 4.05
CA TYR A 248 -15.37 -0.85 3.31
C TYR A 248 -16.71 -0.90 2.59
N LEU A 249 -17.07 -2.02 2.02
CA LEU A 249 -18.34 -2.15 1.28
C LEU A 249 -19.54 -2.23 2.23
N ALA A 250 -19.41 -2.90 3.37
CA ALA A 250 -20.34 -2.89 4.53
C ALA A 250 -21.84 -2.80 4.15
N ASN A 251 -22.34 -3.69 3.30
CA ASN A 251 -23.71 -3.72 2.78
C ASN A 251 -24.11 -2.58 1.82
N ARG A 252 -23.18 -1.66 1.49
CA ARG A 252 -23.42 -0.57 0.52
C ARG A 252 -23.23 -1.01 -0.92
N ALA A 253 -22.44 -2.06 -1.14
CA ALA A 253 -22.19 -2.67 -2.44
C ALA A 253 -21.93 -4.18 -2.27
N PRO A 254 -22.13 -4.99 -3.33
CA PRO A 254 -21.84 -6.42 -3.26
C PRO A 254 -20.35 -6.69 -3.03
N LEU A 255 -20.04 -7.65 -2.16
CA LEU A 255 -18.67 -8.13 -2.01
C LEU A 255 -18.27 -8.89 -3.28
N PRO A 256 -17.21 -8.49 -4.00
CA PRO A 256 -16.85 -9.14 -5.26
C PRO A 256 -16.31 -10.55 -5.05
N ALA A 257 -16.58 -11.45 -5.98
CA ALA A 257 -15.76 -12.64 -6.14
C ALA A 257 -14.36 -12.18 -6.58
N LEU A 258 -13.32 -12.61 -5.86
CA LEU A 258 -11.98 -12.07 -6.00
C LEU A 258 -10.96 -13.16 -6.36
N ARG A 259 -10.10 -12.85 -7.34
CA ARG A 259 -8.91 -13.61 -7.68
C ARG A 259 -7.72 -12.68 -7.84
N VAL A 260 -6.56 -13.09 -7.28
CA VAL A 260 -5.28 -12.45 -7.51
C VAL A 260 -4.44 -13.30 -8.46
N ILE A 261 -3.81 -12.65 -9.42
CA ILE A 261 -2.97 -13.26 -10.45
C ILE A 261 -1.63 -12.52 -10.47
N GLN A 262 -0.53 -13.24 -10.30
CA GLN A 262 0.80 -12.66 -10.46
C GLN A 262 1.12 -12.54 -11.95
N VAL A 263 1.49 -11.31 -12.38
CA VAL A 263 1.77 -11.01 -13.79
C VAL A 263 3.23 -10.58 -13.99
N PRO A 264 3.79 -10.75 -15.21
CA PRO A 264 5.17 -10.44 -15.51
C PRO A 264 5.39 -8.93 -15.76
N VAL A 265 4.95 -8.12 -14.79
CA VAL A 265 5.04 -6.67 -14.79
C VAL A 265 5.82 -6.24 -13.55
N PHE A 266 6.68 -5.24 -13.69
CA PHE A 266 7.52 -4.79 -12.58
C PHE A 266 6.74 -3.97 -11.54
N TYR A 267 5.98 -2.97 -11.99
CA TYR A 267 5.28 -1.99 -11.17
C TYR A 267 3.84 -1.79 -11.66
N SER A 268 3.05 -1.15 -10.84
CA SER A 268 1.65 -0.81 -11.08
C SER A 268 0.72 -2.02 -11.14
N LEU A 269 -0.30 -2.00 -10.34
CA LEU A 269 -1.31 -3.05 -10.31
C LEU A 269 -2.50 -2.68 -11.21
N THR A 270 -3.18 -3.70 -11.67
CA THR A 270 -4.39 -3.56 -12.47
C THR A 270 -5.52 -4.40 -11.89
N VAL A 271 -6.73 -3.90 -12.01
CA VAL A 271 -7.96 -4.61 -11.67
C VAL A 271 -8.86 -4.67 -12.90
N SER A 272 -9.19 -5.87 -13.34
CA SER A 272 -10.32 -6.10 -14.23
C SER A 272 -11.55 -6.34 -13.37
N LEU A 273 -12.59 -5.54 -13.57
CA LEU A 273 -13.78 -5.57 -12.74
C LEU A 273 -15.01 -5.78 -13.64
N TYR A 274 -15.74 -6.86 -13.39
CA TYR A 274 -17.09 -7.07 -13.93
C TYR A 274 -18.11 -6.67 -12.88
N ILE A 275 -19.13 -5.94 -13.29
CA ILE A 275 -20.20 -5.48 -12.41
C ILE A 275 -21.53 -5.70 -13.11
N GLU A 276 -22.50 -6.22 -12.38
CA GLU A 276 -23.87 -6.34 -12.84
C GLU A 276 -24.77 -5.37 -12.06
N THR A 277 -25.44 -4.49 -12.78
CA THR A 277 -26.45 -3.58 -12.22
C THR A 277 -27.82 -4.24 -12.19
N ALA A 278 -28.78 -3.68 -11.46
CA ALA A 278 -30.14 -4.22 -11.43
C ALA A 278 -30.85 -4.11 -12.79
N GLU A 279 -30.52 -3.07 -13.55
CA GLU A 279 -31.06 -2.77 -14.86
C GLU A 279 -29.95 -2.30 -15.78
N ALA A 280 -30.11 -2.54 -17.09
CA ALA A 280 -29.17 -2.06 -18.09
C ALA A 280 -29.07 -0.53 -18.03
N SER A 281 -27.86 -0.02 -18.07
CA SER A 281 -27.59 1.42 -18.00
C SER A 281 -26.66 1.85 -19.14
N PRO A 282 -26.88 3.03 -19.73
CA PRO A 282 -25.94 3.59 -20.70
C PRO A 282 -24.57 3.81 -20.07
N LEU A 283 -23.49 3.73 -20.86
CA LEU A 283 -22.11 3.86 -20.35
C LEU A 283 -21.79 5.28 -19.85
N GLU A 284 -22.31 6.33 -20.50
CA GLU A 284 -22.01 7.72 -20.15
C GLU A 284 -22.38 8.09 -18.70
N PRO A 285 -23.57 7.76 -18.16
CA PRO A 285 -23.88 7.94 -16.76
C PRO A 285 -22.96 7.14 -15.82
N ILE A 286 -22.52 5.94 -16.21
CA ILE A 286 -21.60 5.09 -15.47
C ILE A 286 -20.22 5.75 -15.40
N GLU A 287 -19.67 6.18 -16.54
CA GLU A 287 -18.40 6.91 -16.61
C GLU A 287 -18.41 8.19 -15.76
N ARG A 288 -19.53 8.92 -15.80
CA ARG A 288 -19.70 10.14 -15.01
C ARG A 288 -19.77 9.84 -13.51
N ALA A 289 -20.38 8.73 -13.12
CA ALA A 289 -20.43 8.31 -11.71
C ALA A 289 -19.07 7.87 -11.17
N LEU A 290 -18.24 7.25 -12.00
CA LEU A 290 -16.90 6.79 -11.62
C LEU A 290 -15.92 7.95 -11.46
N GLY A 291 -15.97 8.96 -12.33
CA GLY A 291 -15.01 10.07 -12.35
C GLY A 291 -15.07 10.96 -11.12
N GLY A 292 -13.97 11.60 -10.81
CA GLY A 292 -13.83 12.54 -9.70
C GLY A 292 -12.55 12.29 -8.90
N ASP A 293 -12.47 12.84 -7.69
CA ASP A 293 -11.27 12.76 -6.84
C ASP A 293 -10.47 11.47 -7.01
N ARG A 294 -9.21 11.56 -7.42
CA ARG A 294 -8.27 10.47 -7.66
C ARG A 294 -8.69 9.43 -8.70
N ILE A 295 -9.90 9.49 -9.25
CA ILE A 295 -10.33 8.57 -10.30
C ILE A 295 -10.47 9.34 -11.60
N ARG A 296 -9.59 9.04 -12.53
CA ARG A 296 -9.62 9.56 -13.89
C ARG A 296 -10.23 8.50 -14.81
N VAL A 297 -11.37 8.84 -15.40
CA VAL A 297 -12.00 8.01 -16.43
C VAL A 297 -11.50 8.50 -17.77
N ARG A 298 -10.81 7.63 -18.49
CA ARG A 298 -10.35 7.89 -19.86
C ARG A 298 -11.45 7.39 -20.82
N ARG A 299 -12.03 8.34 -21.52
CA ARG A 299 -13.01 8.04 -22.57
C ARG A 299 -12.28 7.88 -23.88
N PHE A 300 -12.57 6.84 -24.61
CA PHE A 300 -12.07 6.58 -25.95
C PHE A 300 -10.71 7.24 -26.25
N SER A 301 -9.64 6.53 -26.01
CA SER A 301 -8.29 6.95 -26.35
C SER A 301 -7.77 6.04 -27.45
N ASP A 302 -7.08 6.60 -28.44
CA ASP A 302 -6.32 5.83 -29.43
C ASP A 302 -5.17 5.03 -28.80
N GLN A 303 -4.85 5.32 -27.54
CA GLN A 303 -3.86 4.58 -26.76
C GLN A 303 -4.52 3.48 -25.95
N ALA A 304 -3.97 2.28 -26.04
CA ALA A 304 -4.37 1.17 -25.15
C ALA A 304 -4.10 1.52 -23.67
N PRO A 305 -4.98 1.12 -22.73
CA PRO A 305 -4.72 1.30 -21.32
C PRO A 305 -3.44 0.58 -20.90
N SER A 306 -2.56 1.28 -20.21
CA SER A 306 -1.25 0.78 -19.84
C SER A 306 -0.91 1.09 -18.38
N GLN A 307 -0.24 0.13 -17.72
CA GLN A 307 0.32 0.33 -16.39
C GLN A 307 1.42 1.40 -16.37
N VAL A 308 2.08 1.63 -17.50
CA VAL A 308 3.10 2.69 -17.65
C VAL A 308 2.49 4.07 -17.48
N ASP A 309 1.23 4.26 -17.88
CA ASP A 309 0.54 5.57 -17.83
C ASP A 309 0.30 6.08 -16.40
N VAL A 310 0.35 5.21 -15.41
CA VAL A 310 0.08 5.54 -14.01
C VAL A 310 1.32 5.54 -13.12
N THR A 311 2.47 5.11 -13.64
CA THR A 311 3.72 5.07 -12.86
C THR A 311 4.07 6.46 -12.33
N GLY A 312 4.29 6.56 -11.02
CA GLY A 312 4.60 7.81 -10.33
C GLY A 312 3.39 8.74 -10.11
N THR A 313 2.17 8.31 -10.48
CA THR A 313 0.95 9.09 -10.24
C THR A 313 0.16 8.54 -9.05
N SER A 314 -0.60 9.40 -8.38
CA SER A 314 -1.48 9.00 -7.27
C SER A 314 -2.91 8.71 -7.70
N ASP A 315 -3.20 8.77 -9.01
CA ASP A 315 -4.53 8.59 -9.54
C ASP A 315 -4.83 7.13 -9.89
N ILE A 316 -6.09 6.78 -9.80
CA ILE A 316 -6.65 5.53 -10.34
C ILE A 316 -7.15 5.84 -11.75
N LEU A 317 -6.51 5.28 -12.75
CA LEU A 317 -6.93 5.40 -14.14
C LEU A 317 -7.96 4.30 -14.44
N VAL A 318 -9.15 4.70 -14.86
CA VAL A 318 -10.21 3.80 -15.30
C VAL A 318 -10.39 3.93 -16.81
N ASP A 319 -10.39 2.81 -17.50
CA ASP A 319 -10.45 2.74 -18.95
C ASP A 319 -11.24 1.49 -19.39
N ALA A 320 -11.43 1.34 -20.71
CA ALA A 320 -12.07 0.19 -21.33
C ALA A 320 -13.41 -0.17 -20.66
N ILE A 321 -14.25 0.85 -20.36
CA ILE A 321 -15.61 0.63 -19.85
C ILE A 321 -16.46 0.17 -20.99
N THR A 322 -16.92 -1.09 -20.93
CA THR A 322 -17.73 -1.72 -22.00
C THR A 322 -18.91 -2.46 -21.41
N ALA A 323 -20.05 -2.39 -22.12
CA ALA A 323 -21.19 -3.24 -21.79
C ALA A 323 -20.87 -4.70 -22.20
N ASP A 324 -21.36 -5.65 -21.42
CA ASP A 324 -21.29 -7.06 -21.80
C ASP A 324 -22.33 -7.35 -22.88
N ALA A 325 -21.92 -8.05 -23.94
CA ALA A 325 -22.79 -8.32 -25.09
C ALA A 325 -23.94 -9.28 -24.76
N GLU A 326 -23.70 -10.24 -23.89
CA GLU A 326 -24.66 -11.28 -23.53
C GLU A 326 -25.49 -10.94 -22.29
N HIS A 327 -24.97 -10.02 -21.47
CA HIS A 327 -25.58 -9.58 -20.22
C HIS A 327 -25.79 -8.06 -20.25
N PRO A 328 -26.95 -7.57 -20.77
CA PRO A 328 -27.16 -6.13 -20.96
C PRO A 328 -27.05 -5.26 -19.71
N ALA A 329 -27.20 -5.83 -18.50
CA ALA A 329 -26.97 -5.17 -17.22
C ALA A 329 -25.53 -5.32 -16.73
N GLY A 330 -24.71 -6.09 -17.42
CA GLY A 330 -23.30 -6.33 -17.12
C GLY A 330 -22.38 -5.31 -17.78
N LEU A 331 -21.33 -4.92 -17.08
CA LEU A 331 -20.29 -4.05 -17.61
C LEU A 331 -18.91 -4.51 -17.15
N TRP A 332 -17.94 -4.32 -18.02
CA TRP A 332 -16.53 -4.50 -17.74
C TRP A 332 -15.84 -3.17 -17.65
N LEU A 333 -14.85 -3.08 -16.75
CA LEU A 333 -13.95 -1.94 -16.66
C LEU A 333 -12.56 -2.39 -16.28
N TRP A 334 -11.60 -1.59 -16.69
CA TRP A 334 -10.18 -1.77 -16.43
C TRP A 334 -9.67 -0.62 -15.57
N ALA A 335 -9.12 -0.91 -14.40
CA ALA A 335 -8.60 0.10 -13.50
C ALA A 335 -7.15 -0.18 -13.18
N THR A 336 -6.29 0.83 -13.29
CA THR A 336 -4.86 0.70 -13.06
C THR A 336 -4.38 1.81 -12.14
N ALA A 337 -3.44 1.50 -11.25
CA ALA A 337 -2.79 2.48 -10.38
C ALA A 337 -1.36 2.05 -10.04
N ASP A 338 -0.50 3.01 -9.75
CA ASP A 338 0.80 2.74 -9.14
C ASP A 338 0.58 2.24 -7.70
N ASN A 339 0.89 0.97 -7.46
CA ASN A 339 0.62 0.32 -6.18
C ASN A 339 1.43 0.93 -5.02
N LEU A 340 2.70 1.27 -5.25
CA LEU A 340 3.56 1.85 -4.22
C LEU A 340 3.14 3.29 -3.92
N ARG A 341 2.91 4.08 -4.96
CA ARG A 341 2.49 5.47 -4.87
C ARG A 341 1.14 5.62 -4.17
N LEU A 342 0.15 4.83 -4.58
CA LEU A 342 -1.20 4.86 -3.99
C LEU A 342 -1.18 4.49 -2.50
N ALA A 343 -0.39 3.46 -2.11
CA ALA A 343 -0.21 3.07 -0.72
C ALA A 343 0.46 4.17 0.10
N ALA A 344 1.56 4.74 -0.39
CA ALA A 344 2.30 5.80 0.28
C ALA A 344 1.45 7.07 0.47
N VAL A 345 0.75 7.49 -0.58
CA VAL A 345 -0.15 8.65 -0.52
C VAL A 345 -1.29 8.43 0.46
N ASN A 346 -1.93 7.25 0.47
CA ASN A 346 -2.97 6.93 1.44
C ASN A 346 -2.45 7.03 2.88
N ALA A 347 -1.25 6.52 3.16
CA ALA A 347 -0.66 6.59 4.49
C ALA A 347 -0.33 8.03 4.93
N VAL A 348 0.20 8.86 4.03
CA VAL A 348 0.47 10.28 4.35
C VAL A 348 -0.82 11.04 4.56
N GLU A 349 -1.87 10.78 3.79
CA GLU A 349 -3.18 11.40 3.99
C GLU A 349 -3.82 11.02 5.33
N ILE A 350 -3.64 9.79 5.79
CA ILE A 350 -4.05 9.41 7.15
C ILE A 350 -3.36 10.31 8.18
N ALA A 351 -2.03 10.50 8.06
CA ALA A 351 -1.27 11.37 8.96
C ALA A 351 -1.73 12.83 8.89
N GLU A 352 -2.03 13.34 7.70
CA GLU A 352 -2.54 14.70 7.50
C GLU A 352 -3.92 14.89 8.17
N CYS A 353 -4.84 13.95 7.99
CA CYS A 353 -6.15 13.99 8.62
C CYS A 353 -6.06 13.93 10.15
N VAL A 354 -5.19 13.06 10.69
CA VAL A 354 -4.97 12.99 12.13
C VAL A 354 -4.38 14.30 12.67
N LYS A 355 -3.41 14.87 11.95
CA LYS A 355 -2.80 16.18 12.30
C LYS A 355 -3.86 17.30 12.35
N GLU A 356 -4.79 17.32 11.41
CA GLU A 356 -5.84 18.34 11.34
C GLU A 356 -6.86 18.22 12.49
N GLN A 357 -7.21 17.00 12.89
CA GLN A 357 -8.21 16.75 13.93
C GLN A 357 -7.65 16.84 15.36
N ALA A 358 -6.40 16.46 15.56
CA ALA A 358 -5.72 16.50 16.83
C ALA A 358 -4.31 17.07 16.64
N PRO A 359 -4.18 18.39 16.45
CA PRO A 359 -2.87 19.00 16.29
C PRO A 359 -2.00 18.68 17.51
N LEU A 360 -0.94 17.92 17.28
CA LEU A 360 0.04 17.65 18.31
C LEU A 360 0.80 18.95 18.60
N PRO A 361 0.96 19.37 19.87
CA PRO A 361 1.72 20.55 20.16
C PRO A 361 3.18 20.37 19.68
N PRO A 362 3.77 21.41 19.08
CA PRO A 362 5.14 21.35 18.59
C PRO A 362 6.11 20.93 19.71
N SER A 363 7.16 20.21 19.34
CA SER A 363 8.10 19.55 20.27
C SER A 363 8.73 20.45 21.34
N HIS A 364 8.82 21.76 21.13
CA HIS A 364 9.41 22.71 22.10
C HIS A 364 8.45 23.18 23.21
N GLU A 365 7.14 23.00 23.08
CA GLU A 365 6.20 23.28 24.18
C GLU A 365 6.14 22.18 25.22
N ARG A 366 6.65 20.97 24.88
CA ARG A 366 6.63 19.78 25.76
C ARG A 366 7.72 19.86 26.83
N ALA A 367 8.85 20.49 26.54
CA ALA A 367 9.97 20.64 27.48
C ALA A 367 9.67 21.58 28.68
N LYS A 368 8.61 22.36 28.60
CA LYS A 368 8.23 23.32 29.66
C LYS A 368 7.18 22.82 30.67
N LYS A 369 6.65 21.59 30.48
CA LYS A 369 5.62 21.03 31.38
C LYS A 369 6.15 19.95 32.33
N THR A 370 7.45 19.70 32.35
CA THR A 370 8.09 18.68 33.21
C THR A 370 8.99 19.29 34.30
N ASP A 371 8.84 20.57 34.63
CA ASP A 371 9.46 21.22 35.81
C ASP A 371 8.37 21.51 36.87
#